data_a491cd60ff522d5a57a9168d92728409
#
_entry.id   a491cd60ff522d5a57a9168d92728409
#
_cell.length_a   1.000
_cell.length_b   1.000
_cell.length_c   1.000
_cell.angle_alpha   90.00
_cell.angle_beta   90.00
_cell.angle_gamma   90.00
#
_symmetry.space_group_name_H-M   'P 1'
#
loop_
_entity.id
_entity.type
_entity.pdbx_description
1 polymer ?
#
loop_
_entity_poly.entity_id
_entity_poly.type
_entity_poly.pdbx_seq_one_letter_code
_entity_poly.pdbx_strand_id
1 'polypeptide(L)'
;MPSLTVKEGWNPGAIFEITEEPVSIGRSSGACTIVLRHDFNVSRVHAILALRKDGRVLLRDQSKNGTFLNGSRVQDASLTDKDEIQIGRTRFSFSAGSAARDFERDFSFVNPAVRTIIGVAEAIQHKPPREDAAALARDHARLQMLFEITQTLSSQVNLSEVLGMVMEKVMELFRPDEAFLLLRDKSGELVPKIVRTREGATKIEHVAISRAIMNRVLQEEVAVLSSDAQTDARFGKGDTSVLNSQVRSFMCAPLKAKSGVLGMLHLHSRRAVGAYNEDDLRLLSGVSNQAAMALENARLYATVNQQAKVRANFERFLSPNVVEQIVDGSKKIELGGKSQEVTVLFSDIRGYTALSEKLSADQMIRLLNEYFQEMTAEIFRFEGSLDKFIGDALLAVFGSPFRGPDDSDRAIQCALAMQEKLKRMNAEWAQRGQPVIEMGIGINTGVAALGMVGSEQRMEFTVIGDVVNTASRLCGAAGPGQILVARQTIDRVQPIFDWRALDALKLKGKEKEFEVVEVRGLGVEAKAGR
;
A
#
# COMPACT_ATOMS: atom_id res chain seq x y z
N MET A 1 15.48 7.56 -24.89
CA MET A 1 15.39 6.13 -25.31
C MET A 1 13.95 5.81 -25.67
N PRO A 2 13.70 4.90 -26.63
CA PRO A 2 12.34 4.46 -26.93
C PRO A 2 11.71 3.79 -25.72
N SER A 3 10.41 3.99 -25.50
CA SER A 3 9.70 3.45 -24.33
C SER A 3 8.27 3.04 -24.63
N LEU A 4 7.74 2.13 -23.82
CA LEU A 4 6.33 1.74 -23.79
C LEU A 4 5.70 2.24 -22.51
N THR A 5 4.56 2.94 -22.61
CA THR A 5 3.75 3.34 -21.47
C THR A 5 2.44 2.57 -21.47
N VAL A 6 2.07 1.93 -20.37
CA VAL A 6 0.77 1.26 -20.23
C VAL A 6 -0.33 2.33 -20.10
N LYS A 7 -1.27 2.35 -21.03
CA LYS A 7 -2.43 3.24 -21.02
C LYS A 7 -3.63 2.64 -20.29
N GLU A 8 -3.93 1.38 -20.60
CA GLU A 8 -5.09 0.66 -20.06
C GLU A 8 -4.72 -0.80 -19.77
N GLY A 9 -5.39 -1.44 -18.82
CA GLY A 9 -5.23 -2.85 -18.49
C GLY A 9 -4.30 -3.09 -17.31
N TRP A 10 -3.27 -3.92 -17.47
CA TRP A 10 -2.35 -4.27 -16.40
C TRP A 10 -1.39 -3.11 -16.07
N ASN A 11 -1.39 -2.66 -14.80
CA ASN A 11 -0.49 -1.64 -14.25
C ASN A 11 -0.46 -0.31 -15.07
N PRO A 12 -1.60 0.42 -15.20
CA PRO A 12 -1.66 1.65 -15.98
C PRO A 12 -0.66 2.69 -15.46
N GLY A 13 0.02 3.38 -16.39
CA GLY A 13 1.06 4.37 -16.09
C GLY A 13 2.48 3.78 -15.96
N ALA A 14 2.65 2.46 -15.96
CA ALA A 14 3.98 1.85 -15.98
C ALA A 14 4.71 2.17 -17.30
N ILE A 15 6.00 2.48 -17.21
CA ILE A 15 6.87 2.82 -18.34
C ILE A 15 7.98 1.78 -18.41
N PHE A 16 8.20 1.23 -19.61
CA PHE A 16 9.26 0.26 -19.91
C PHE A 16 10.16 0.83 -20.98
N GLU A 17 11.43 0.99 -20.67
CA GLU A 17 12.44 1.42 -21.66
C GLU A 17 12.81 0.25 -22.57
N ILE A 18 12.99 0.57 -23.86
CA ILE A 18 13.44 -0.39 -24.88
C ILE A 18 14.93 -0.14 -25.13
N THR A 19 15.75 -1.09 -24.68
CA THR A 19 17.20 -1.07 -24.80
C THR A 19 17.67 -1.94 -25.97
N GLU A 20 18.97 -2.20 -26.10
CA GLU A 20 19.53 -3.12 -27.11
C GLU A 20 19.07 -4.57 -26.91
N GLU A 21 18.69 -4.94 -25.66
CA GLU A 21 18.09 -6.25 -25.38
C GLU A 21 16.60 -6.25 -25.77
N PRO A 22 16.15 -7.31 -26.49
CA PRO A 22 14.74 -7.40 -26.87
C PRO A 22 13.79 -7.46 -25.67
N VAL A 23 12.75 -6.63 -25.69
CA VAL A 23 11.68 -6.63 -24.68
C VAL A 23 10.60 -7.61 -25.09
N SER A 24 10.38 -8.65 -24.30
CA SER A 24 9.34 -9.65 -24.51
C SER A 24 8.12 -9.39 -23.65
N ILE A 25 6.92 -9.47 -24.23
CA ILE A 25 5.63 -9.27 -23.57
C ILE A 25 4.84 -10.56 -23.62
N GLY A 26 4.30 -11.00 -22.47
CA GLY A 26 3.49 -12.22 -22.42
C GLY A 26 3.05 -12.60 -21.03
N ARG A 27 2.47 -13.79 -20.87
CA ARG A 27 1.94 -14.28 -19.60
C ARG A 27 2.96 -15.03 -18.72
N SER A 28 4.09 -15.46 -19.29
CA SER A 28 5.09 -16.25 -18.57
C SER A 28 6.10 -15.38 -17.85
N SER A 29 6.16 -15.51 -16.51
CA SER A 29 7.11 -14.77 -15.67
C SER A 29 8.58 -15.21 -15.83
N GLY A 30 8.84 -16.39 -16.38
CA GLY A 30 10.21 -16.88 -16.65
C GLY A 30 10.70 -16.61 -18.06
N ALA A 31 9.86 -16.11 -18.98
CA ALA A 31 10.18 -15.95 -20.39
C ALA A 31 9.89 -14.53 -20.94
N CYS A 32 9.31 -13.64 -20.15
CA CYS A 32 8.92 -12.30 -20.60
C CYS A 32 9.43 -11.21 -19.67
N THR A 33 9.88 -10.10 -20.28
CA THR A 33 10.28 -8.87 -19.60
C THR A 33 9.06 -8.15 -19.01
N ILE A 34 7.95 -8.09 -19.76
CA ILE A 34 6.68 -7.51 -19.35
C ILE A 34 5.67 -8.65 -19.18
N VAL A 35 5.21 -8.88 -17.94
CA VAL A 35 4.40 -10.05 -17.59
C VAL A 35 2.94 -9.67 -17.33
N LEU A 36 2.04 -10.07 -18.22
CA LEU A 36 0.59 -9.84 -18.15
C LEU A 36 -0.13 -11.07 -17.56
N ARG A 37 0.05 -11.34 -16.26
CA ARG A 37 -0.33 -12.62 -15.60
C ARG A 37 -1.83 -12.94 -15.60
N HIS A 38 -2.69 -11.94 -15.59
CA HIS A 38 -4.14 -12.12 -15.39
C HIS A 38 -4.96 -11.99 -16.67
N ASP A 39 -4.32 -11.98 -17.84
CA ASP A 39 -5.02 -11.93 -19.12
C ASP A 39 -4.88 -13.27 -19.87
N PHE A 40 -5.95 -14.06 -19.86
CA PHE A 40 -6.00 -15.37 -20.52
C PHE A 40 -5.93 -15.29 -22.05
N ASN A 41 -6.17 -14.12 -22.64
CA ASN A 41 -6.05 -13.88 -24.07
C ASN A 41 -4.58 -13.66 -24.49
N VAL A 42 -3.67 -13.53 -23.52
CA VAL A 42 -2.23 -13.32 -23.76
C VAL A 42 -1.47 -14.65 -23.78
N SER A 43 -0.70 -14.91 -24.82
CA SER A 43 0.14 -16.10 -24.96
C SER A 43 1.31 -16.08 -23.96
N ARG A 44 1.96 -17.23 -23.69
CA ARG A 44 3.13 -17.32 -22.78
C ARG A 44 4.23 -16.32 -23.16
N VAL A 45 4.61 -16.27 -24.45
CA VAL A 45 5.29 -15.16 -25.10
C VAL A 45 4.33 -14.67 -26.17
N HIS A 46 3.95 -13.41 -26.15
CA HIS A 46 2.91 -12.88 -27.04
C HIS A 46 3.49 -11.99 -28.12
N ALA A 47 4.35 -11.06 -27.75
CA ALA A 47 5.04 -10.17 -28.67
C ALA A 47 6.46 -9.88 -28.21
N ILE A 48 7.33 -9.54 -29.16
CA ILE A 48 8.73 -9.14 -28.92
C ILE A 48 8.96 -7.80 -29.59
N LEU A 49 9.60 -6.87 -28.86
CA LEU A 49 10.08 -5.60 -29.38
C LEU A 49 11.61 -5.64 -29.40
N ALA A 50 12.20 -5.25 -30.51
CA ALA A 50 13.63 -5.20 -30.69
C ALA A 50 14.07 -3.86 -31.29
N LEU A 51 15.03 -3.20 -30.63
CA LEU A 51 15.67 -1.99 -31.13
C LEU A 51 16.72 -2.39 -32.20
N ARG A 52 16.59 -1.84 -33.40
CA ARG A 52 17.55 -2.03 -34.49
C ARG A 52 18.68 -1.01 -34.43
N LYS A 53 19.79 -1.32 -35.09
CA LYS A 53 20.96 -0.43 -35.22
C LYS A 53 20.66 0.90 -35.92
N ASP A 54 19.58 0.98 -36.68
CA ASP A 54 19.06 2.20 -37.33
C ASP A 54 18.16 3.06 -36.41
N GLY A 55 18.02 2.66 -35.13
CA GLY A 55 17.22 3.36 -34.15
C GLY A 55 15.72 3.07 -34.19
N ARG A 56 15.27 2.20 -35.12
CA ARG A 56 13.85 1.80 -35.22
C ARG A 56 13.54 0.64 -34.27
N VAL A 57 12.36 0.65 -33.72
CA VAL A 57 11.84 -0.47 -32.89
C VAL A 57 10.92 -1.32 -33.77
N LEU A 58 11.19 -2.61 -33.82
CA LEU A 58 10.36 -3.61 -34.50
C LEU A 58 9.52 -4.34 -33.47
N LEU A 59 8.23 -4.40 -33.71
CA LEU A 59 7.26 -5.24 -33.01
C LEU A 59 7.04 -6.52 -33.83
N ARG A 60 7.15 -7.68 -33.19
CA ARG A 60 6.86 -8.99 -33.78
C ARG A 60 5.85 -9.74 -32.93
N ASP A 61 4.74 -10.15 -33.53
CA ASP A 61 3.72 -10.99 -32.90
C ASP A 61 4.15 -12.47 -32.90
N GLN A 62 4.00 -13.14 -31.75
CA GLN A 62 4.22 -14.58 -31.57
C GLN A 62 2.99 -15.26 -30.94
N SER A 63 1.85 -14.59 -30.97
CA SER A 63 0.67 -14.99 -30.26
C SER A 63 -0.31 -15.83 -31.10
N LYS A 64 -1.24 -16.51 -30.41
CA LYS A 64 -2.37 -17.17 -31.07
C LYS A 64 -3.50 -16.18 -31.36
N ASN A 65 -3.70 -15.18 -30.50
CA ASN A 65 -4.83 -14.27 -30.58
C ASN A 65 -4.53 -12.97 -31.34
N GLY A 66 -3.27 -12.68 -31.62
CA GLY A 66 -2.81 -11.52 -32.39
C GLY A 66 -2.50 -10.30 -31.52
N THR A 67 -1.52 -9.54 -32.01
CA THR A 67 -1.16 -8.20 -31.53
C THR A 67 -1.77 -7.17 -32.46
N PHE A 68 -2.32 -6.08 -31.91
CA PHE A 68 -2.94 -5.02 -32.70
C PHE A 68 -2.11 -3.73 -32.57
N LEU A 69 -1.84 -3.10 -33.69
CA LEU A 69 -1.20 -1.79 -33.78
C LEU A 69 -2.19 -0.79 -34.36
N ASN A 70 -2.50 0.28 -33.62
CA ASN A 70 -3.48 1.29 -34.01
C ASN A 70 -4.84 0.68 -34.45
N GLY A 71 -5.27 -0.38 -33.77
CA GLY A 71 -6.51 -1.12 -34.07
C GLY A 71 -6.43 -2.17 -35.15
N SER A 72 -5.32 -2.26 -35.91
CA SER A 72 -5.11 -3.25 -36.99
C SER A 72 -4.23 -4.39 -36.51
N ARG A 73 -4.59 -5.64 -36.82
CA ARG A 73 -3.78 -6.81 -36.48
C ARG A 73 -2.48 -6.83 -37.29
N VAL A 74 -1.35 -7.01 -36.59
CA VAL A 74 -0.03 -7.04 -37.21
C VAL A 74 0.73 -8.33 -36.86
N GLN A 75 1.63 -8.74 -37.74
CA GLN A 75 2.54 -9.85 -37.49
C GLN A 75 3.96 -9.36 -37.25
N ASP A 76 4.44 -8.44 -38.09
CA ASP A 76 5.68 -7.67 -37.92
C ASP A 76 5.37 -6.21 -38.29
N ALA A 77 5.78 -5.26 -37.45
CA ALA A 77 5.58 -3.84 -37.69
C ALA A 77 6.75 -3.01 -37.15
N SER A 78 7.11 -1.93 -37.88
CA SER A 78 8.02 -0.91 -37.34
C SER A 78 7.23 0.15 -36.63
N LEU A 79 7.57 0.43 -35.37
CA LEU A 79 6.86 1.38 -34.53
C LEU A 79 7.28 2.82 -34.84
N THR A 80 6.30 3.70 -34.81
CA THR A 80 6.46 5.15 -34.91
C THR A 80 5.98 5.84 -33.62
N ASP A 81 6.44 7.05 -33.37
CA ASP A 81 6.06 7.79 -32.16
C ASP A 81 4.54 7.92 -32.04
N LYS A 82 4.03 7.70 -30.82
CA LYS A 82 2.59 7.67 -30.44
C LYS A 82 1.80 6.47 -30.95
N ASP A 83 2.43 5.45 -31.54
CA ASP A 83 1.73 4.21 -31.87
C ASP A 83 1.10 3.56 -30.64
N GLU A 84 -0.10 3.00 -30.84
CA GLU A 84 -0.85 2.31 -29.80
C GLU A 84 -0.83 0.80 -30.07
N ILE A 85 -0.27 0.03 -29.12
CA ILE A 85 -0.13 -1.43 -29.21
C ILE A 85 -1.13 -2.06 -28.24
N GLN A 86 -2.00 -2.93 -28.72
CA GLN A 86 -2.93 -3.69 -27.89
C GLN A 86 -2.56 -5.17 -27.86
N ILE A 87 -2.39 -5.70 -26.66
CA ILE A 87 -2.10 -7.11 -26.36
C ILE A 87 -3.12 -7.62 -25.35
N GLY A 88 -4.05 -8.43 -25.78
CA GLY A 88 -5.18 -8.84 -24.96
C GLY A 88 -6.02 -7.64 -24.54
N ARG A 89 -6.17 -7.42 -23.23
CA ARG A 89 -6.90 -6.27 -22.64
C ARG A 89 -5.98 -5.09 -22.31
N THR A 90 -4.68 -5.23 -22.50
CA THR A 90 -3.69 -4.18 -22.15
C THR A 90 -3.34 -3.36 -23.38
N ARG A 91 -3.38 -2.02 -23.24
CA ARG A 91 -2.97 -1.07 -24.27
C ARG A 91 -1.71 -0.33 -23.84
N PHE A 92 -0.75 -0.26 -24.76
CA PHE A 92 0.51 0.45 -24.60
C PHE A 92 0.57 1.59 -25.60
N SER A 93 1.14 2.72 -25.21
CA SER A 93 1.57 3.78 -26.12
C SER A 93 3.08 3.70 -26.28
N PHE A 94 3.55 3.70 -27.51
CA PHE A 94 4.97 3.74 -27.84
C PHE A 94 5.46 5.18 -27.96
N SER A 95 6.65 5.46 -27.40
CA SER A 95 7.38 6.71 -27.64
C SER A 95 8.74 6.39 -28.22
N ALA A 96 9.06 7.02 -29.35
CA ALA A 96 10.31 6.80 -30.06
C ALA A 96 11.53 7.42 -29.36
N GLY A 97 11.32 8.17 -28.26
CA GLY A 97 12.38 8.83 -27.53
C GLY A 97 13.10 9.84 -28.41
N SER A 98 12.47 10.96 -28.70
CA SER A 98 13.16 12.05 -29.37
C SER A 98 14.25 12.60 -28.47
N ALA A 99 15.49 12.63 -28.97
CA ALA A 99 16.47 13.57 -28.49
C ALA A 99 15.84 14.98 -28.55
N ALA A 100 15.84 15.63 -27.39
CA ALA A 100 15.59 17.05 -27.19
C ALA A 100 15.04 17.82 -28.43
N ARG A 101 13.75 17.91 -28.57
CA ARG A 101 13.11 18.95 -29.39
C ARG A 101 11.77 19.36 -28.78
N ASP A 102 11.69 20.69 -28.59
CA ASP A 102 10.46 21.48 -28.39
C ASP A 102 9.79 21.41 -27.02
N PHE A 103 10.50 21.96 -26.01
CA PHE A 103 9.89 22.68 -24.90
C PHE A 103 9.99 24.22 -25.10
N GLU A 104 10.18 24.67 -26.34
CA GLU A 104 10.12 26.09 -26.70
C GLU A 104 8.89 26.35 -27.57
N ARG A 105 7.73 26.52 -26.95
CA ARG A 105 6.60 27.32 -27.47
C ARG A 105 5.47 27.22 -26.48
N ASP A 106 5.40 28.19 -25.61
CA ASP A 106 4.21 28.94 -25.15
C ASP A 106 4.48 29.69 -23.86
N PHE A 107 5.51 30.54 -23.88
CA PHE A 107 5.60 31.60 -22.87
C PHE A 107 5.82 32.93 -23.56
N SER A 108 4.74 33.65 -23.83
CA SER A 108 4.78 35.05 -24.25
C SER A 108 5.15 35.92 -23.04
N PHE A 109 6.31 36.54 -23.12
CA PHE A 109 6.75 37.57 -22.18
C PHE A 109 5.86 38.81 -22.31
N VAL A 110 5.20 39.19 -21.23
CA VAL A 110 4.52 40.47 -21.12
C VAL A 110 5.12 41.23 -19.93
N ASN A 111 5.84 42.30 -20.31
CA ASN A 111 6.16 43.49 -19.53
C ASN A 111 7.46 43.52 -18.70
N PRO A 112 8.42 44.43 -19.00
CA PRO A 112 9.74 44.54 -18.37
C PRO A 112 9.76 45.10 -16.93
N ALA A 113 8.60 45.38 -16.33
CA ALA A 113 8.48 45.86 -14.95
C ALA A 113 8.39 44.75 -13.89
N VAL A 114 8.33 43.48 -14.31
CA VAL A 114 8.28 42.33 -13.39
C VAL A 114 9.70 41.81 -13.16
N ARG A 115 10.41 42.35 -12.19
CA ARG A 115 11.66 41.78 -11.74
C ARG A 115 11.35 40.52 -10.92
N THR A 116 11.64 39.42 -11.53
CA THR A 116 11.97 38.09 -11.07
C THR A 116 10.84 37.24 -10.52
N ILE A 117 10.21 36.52 -11.43
CA ILE A 117 9.55 35.24 -11.18
C ILE A 117 10.42 34.20 -11.84
N ILE A 118 10.95 33.24 -11.07
CA ILE A 118 11.76 32.14 -11.61
C ILE A 118 10.89 30.88 -11.53
N GLY A 119 10.60 30.25 -12.69
CA GLY A 119 10.01 28.92 -12.73
C GLY A 119 10.96 27.89 -12.13
N VAL A 120 10.44 26.88 -11.45
CA VAL A 120 11.25 25.83 -10.79
C VAL A 120 12.19 25.14 -11.78
N ALA A 121 11.84 25.03 -13.06
CA ALA A 121 12.70 24.50 -14.11
C ALA A 121 13.86 25.43 -14.51
N GLU A 122 13.67 26.77 -14.44
CA GLU A 122 14.69 27.75 -14.81
C GLU A 122 15.74 27.96 -13.70
N ALA A 123 15.41 27.62 -12.44
CA ALA A 123 16.37 27.69 -11.34
C ALA A 123 17.58 26.76 -11.54
N ILE A 124 17.46 25.80 -12.45
CA ILE A 124 18.49 24.79 -12.76
C ILE A 124 19.19 25.07 -14.10
N GLN A 125 18.65 25.95 -14.98
CA GLN A 125 19.28 26.25 -16.26
C GLN A 125 20.47 27.19 -16.09
N HIS A 126 21.64 26.69 -16.46
CA HIS A 126 22.91 27.42 -16.50
C HIS A 126 22.84 28.58 -17.51
N LYS A 127 23.09 29.81 -17.04
CA LYS A 127 23.59 30.88 -17.87
C LYS A 127 24.99 30.47 -18.39
N PRO A 128 25.33 30.68 -19.67
CA PRO A 128 26.66 30.32 -20.17
C PRO A 128 27.74 30.99 -19.31
N PRO A 129 28.89 30.33 -19.11
CA PRO A 129 29.90 30.78 -18.16
C PRO A 129 30.41 32.16 -18.55
N ARG A 130 30.26 33.12 -17.65
CA ARG A 130 31.11 34.30 -17.64
C ARG A 130 32.50 33.80 -17.20
N GLU A 131 33.54 34.20 -17.87
CA GLU A 131 34.96 33.87 -17.59
C GLU A 131 35.48 34.46 -16.24
N ASP A 132 34.63 34.50 -15.23
CA ASP A 132 34.96 35.02 -13.91
C ASP A 132 35.13 33.85 -12.92
N ALA A 133 36.38 33.56 -12.55
CA ALA A 133 36.74 32.50 -11.62
C ALA A 133 36.02 32.64 -10.25
N ALA A 134 35.67 33.86 -9.86
CA ALA A 134 34.92 34.12 -8.63
C ALA A 134 33.42 33.73 -8.76
N ALA A 135 32.83 33.81 -9.94
CA ALA A 135 31.48 33.35 -10.20
C ALA A 135 31.44 31.80 -10.19
N LEU A 136 32.43 31.15 -10.81
CA LEU A 136 32.53 29.69 -10.84
C LEU A 136 32.74 29.10 -9.42
N ALA A 137 33.57 29.74 -8.61
CA ALA A 137 33.79 29.35 -7.20
C ALA A 137 32.52 29.48 -6.36
N ARG A 138 31.72 30.52 -6.59
CA ARG A 138 30.40 30.70 -5.91
C ARG A 138 29.40 29.64 -6.32
N ASP A 139 29.32 29.29 -7.61
CA ASP A 139 28.43 28.26 -8.11
C ASP A 139 28.83 26.88 -7.62
N HIS A 140 30.13 26.59 -7.55
CA HIS A 140 30.65 25.35 -6.98
C HIS A 140 30.30 25.22 -5.48
N ALA A 141 30.47 26.28 -4.70
CA ALA A 141 30.09 26.29 -3.29
C ALA A 141 28.58 26.04 -3.07
N ARG A 142 27.75 26.63 -3.94
CA ARG A 142 26.29 26.38 -3.92
C ARG A 142 25.92 24.95 -4.23
N LEU A 143 26.56 24.34 -5.24
CA LEU A 143 26.34 22.94 -5.58
C LEU A 143 26.77 22.00 -4.46
N GLN A 144 27.91 22.24 -3.82
CA GLN A 144 28.35 21.49 -2.67
C GLN A 144 27.34 21.58 -1.52
N MET A 145 26.83 22.76 -1.24
CA MET A 145 25.85 23.00 -0.20
C MET A 145 24.52 22.29 -0.47
N LEU A 146 24.01 22.33 -1.73
CA LEU A 146 22.82 21.57 -2.13
C LEU A 146 23.04 20.07 -2.02
N PHE A 147 24.24 19.58 -2.34
CA PHE A 147 24.60 18.17 -2.19
C PHE A 147 24.60 17.72 -0.72
N GLU A 148 25.19 18.51 0.18
CA GLU A 148 25.19 18.24 1.63
C GLU A 148 23.77 18.22 2.20
N ILE A 149 22.93 19.19 1.80
CA ILE A 149 21.52 19.25 2.19
C ILE A 149 20.80 17.99 1.70
N THR A 150 21.03 17.58 0.44
CA THR A 150 20.43 16.38 -0.15
C THR A 150 20.81 15.11 0.62
N GLN A 151 22.10 14.94 0.93
CA GLN A 151 22.57 13.78 1.70
C GLN A 151 21.94 13.75 3.09
N THR A 152 21.93 14.89 3.78
CA THR A 152 21.40 14.99 5.15
C THR A 152 19.89 14.72 5.19
N LEU A 153 19.12 15.30 4.25
CA LEU A 153 17.67 15.10 4.18
C LEU A 153 17.28 13.70 3.72
N SER A 154 18.06 13.08 2.82
CA SER A 154 17.77 11.74 2.28
C SER A 154 17.92 10.62 3.30
N SER A 155 18.69 10.82 4.37
CA SER A 155 18.91 9.83 5.43
C SER A 155 17.77 9.77 6.45
N GLN A 156 16.86 10.75 6.44
CA GLN A 156 15.80 10.86 7.44
C GLN A 156 14.47 10.27 6.98
N VAL A 157 13.88 9.49 7.86
CA VAL A 157 12.59 8.79 7.63
C VAL A 157 11.46 9.48 8.41
N ASN A 158 11.79 10.32 9.38
CA ASN A 158 10.82 10.99 10.25
C ASN A 158 10.46 12.38 9.71
N LEU A 159 9.18 12.59 9.43
CA LEU A 159 8.66 13.85 8.91
C LEU A 159 9.05 15.07 9.76
N SER A 160 8.97 14.97 11.09
CA SER A 160 9.28 16.08 12.00
C SER A 160 10.77 16.45 11.99
N GLU A 161 11.65 15.46 11.83
CA GLU A 161 13.10 15.66 11.73
C GLU A 161 13.48 16.33 10.42
N VAL A 162 12.87 15.88 9.28
CA VAL A 162 13.06 16.52 7.98
C VAL A 162 12.67 18.00 8.03
N LEU A 163 11.49 18.30 8.58
CA LEU A 163 11.01 19.67 8.73
C LEU A 163 11.95 20.52 9.59
N GLY A 164 12.43 19.98 10.70
CA GLY A 164 13.37 20.64 11.60
C GLY A 164 14.68 21.01 10.90
N MET A 165 15.29 20.03 10.22
CA MET A 165 16.56 20.23 9.51
C MET A 165 16.45 21.21 8.33
N VAL A 166 15.35 21.14 7.56
CA VAL A 166 15.11 22.13 6.50
C VAL A 166 15.11 23.52 7.07
N MET A 167 14.42 23.74 8.19
CA MET A 167 14.32 25.07 8.79
C MET A 167 15.65 25.53 9.41
N GLU A 168 16.44 24.65 10.00
CA GLU A 168 17.78 24.97 10.48
C GLU A 168 18.69 25.43 9.34
N LYS A 169 18.71 24.68 8.24
CA LYS A 169 19.50 25.05 7.06
C LYS A 169 19.05 26.36 6.44
N VAL A 170 17.76 26.61 6.37
CA VAL A 170 17.19 27.86 5.88
C VAL A 170 17.63 29.04 6.76
N MET A 171 17.59 28.90 8.09
CA MET A 171 18.02 29.94 9.03
C MET A 171 19.55 30.21 8.94
N GLU A 172 20.34 29.16 8.75
CA GLU A 172 21.80 29.26 8.60
C GLU A 172 22.18 30.00 7.30
N LEU A 173 21.55 29.62 6.17
CA LEU A 173 21.90 30.12 4.85
C LEU A 173 21.45 31.55 4.58
N PHE A 174 20.19 31.84 4.88
CA PHE A 174 19.57 33.10 4.49
C PHE A 174 19.45 34.11 5.61
N ARG A 175 19.67 33.69 6.86
CA ARG A 175 19.62 34.50 8.08
C ARG A 175 18.37 35.42 8.12
N PRO A 176 17.18 34.91 7.86
CA PRO A 176 15.95 35.70 7.88
C PRO A 176 15.67 36.21 9.31
N ASP A 177 14.82 37.22 9.43
CA ASP A 177 14.26 37.56 10.73
C ASP A 177 13.20 36.54 11.15
N GLU A 178 12.39 36.07 10.19
CA GLU A 178 11.45 34.97 10.40
C GLU A 178 11.38 34.05 9.16
N ALA A 179 11.20 32.77 9.41
CA ALA A 179 11.01 31.74 8.39
C ALA A 179 9.82 30.86 8.74
N PHE A 180 9.01 30.54 7.73
CA PHE A 180 7.80 29.74 7.84
C PHE A 180 7.84 28.58 6.85
N LEU A 181 7.58 27.39 7.35
CA LEU A 181 7.29 26.22 6.53
C LEU A 181 5.82 25.88 6.66
N LEU A 182 5.09 25.99 5.56
CA LEU A 182 3.68 25.70 5.49
C LEU A 182 3.46 24.44 4.63
N LEU A 183 2.59 23.55 5.07
CA LEU A 183 2.19 22.37 4.31
C LEU A 183 0.68 22.38 4.06
N ARG A 184 0.26 21.81 2.94
CA ARG A 184 -1.15 21.56 2.68
C ARG A 184 -1.69 20.48 3.61
N ASP A 185 -2.82 20.75 4.20
CA ASP A 185 -3.59 19.78 4.95
C ASP A 185 -4.49 18.92 4.04
N LYS A 186 -5.35 18.10 4.64
CA LYS A 186 -6.30 17.25 3.90
C LYS A 186 -7.40 18.05 3.17
N SER A 187 -7.67 19.29 3.59
CA SER A 187 -8.63 20.18 2.95
C SER A 187 -8.00 20.97 1.79
N GLY A 188 -6.67 20.90 1.62
CA GLY A 188 -5.90 21.64 0.63
C GLY A 188 -5.43 23.02 1.13
N GLU A 189 -5.75 23.39 2.37
CA GLU A 189 -5.33 24.65 2.97
C GLU A 189 -3.90 24.59 3.49
N LEU A 190 -3.20 25.74 3.43
CA LEU A 190 -1.85 25.86 3.97
C LEU A 190 -1.89 26.06 5.48
N VAL A 191 -1.26 25.12 6.18
CA VAL A 191 -1.11 25.16 7.64
C VAL A 191 0.37 25.32 7.99
N PRO A 192 0.73 26.30 8.84
CA PRO A 192 2.11 26.44 9.30
C PRO A 192 2.48 25.22 10.16
N LYS A 193 3.60 24.57 9.81
CA LYS A 193 4.14 23.41 10.52
C LYS A 193 5.31 23.79 11.40
N ILE A 194 6.18 24.65 10.91
CA ILE A 194 7.31 25.19 11.69
C ILE A 194 7.44 26.69 11.41
N VAL A 195 7.68 27.42 12.48
CA VAL A 195 8.09 28.82 12.46
C VAL A 195 9.41 28.93 13.19
N ARG A 196 10.36 29.67 12.63
CA ARG A 196 11.64 30.01 13.24
C ARG A 196 11.85 31.51 13.15
N THR A 197 12.34 32.08 14.25
CA THR A 197 12.79 33.47 14.31
C THR A 197 14.27 33.48 14.62
N ARG A 198 14.92 34.59 14.36
CA ARG A 198 16.35 34.79 14.70
C ARG A 198 16.62 34.63 16.18
N GLU A 199 15.66 34.90 17.06
CA GLU A 199 15.77 34.83 18.52
C GLU A 199 15.43 33.44 19.09
N GLY A 200 15.01 32.51 18.25
CA GLY A 200 14.65 31.15 18.63
C GLY A 200 13.28 30.68 18.08
N ALA A 201 12.78 29.54 18.59
CA ALA A 201 11.48 29.01 18.18
C ALA A 201 10.34 29.87 18.78
N THR A 202 9.43 30.37 17.92
CA THR A 202 8.28 31.15 18.36
C THR A 202 7.03 30.28 18.39
N LYS A 203 6.12 30.56 19.33
CA LYS A 203 4.75 30.03 19.26
C LYS A 203 4.05 30.53 18.01
N ILE A 204 3.31 29.66 17.32
CA ILE A 204 2.61 29.93 16.07
C ILE A 204 1.35 30.78 16.38
N GLU A 205 1.52 32.02 16.80
CA GLU A 205 0.35 32.86 17.13
C GLU A 205 -0.14 33.70 15.94
N HIS A 206 0.76 34.18 15.07
CA HIS A 206 0.39 34.94 13.87
C HIS A 206 1.37 34.75 12.73
N VAL A 207 0.93 34.13 11.64
CA VAL A 207 1.69 34.03 10.39
C VAL A 207 1.21 35.15 9.46
N ALA A 208 1.99 36.23 9.37
CA ALA A 208 1.68 37.35 8.50
C ALA A 208 2.19 37.12 7.07
N ILE A 209 1.49 36.29 6.30
CA ILE A 209 1.78 36.08 4.87
C ILE A 209 0.55 36.51 4.05
N SER A 210 0.78 37.32 3.02
CA SER A 210 -0.26 37.72 2.08
C SER A 210 -0.91 36.53 1.38
N ARG A 211 -2.24 36.47 1.37
CA ARG A 211 -2.99 35.46 0.61
C ARG A 211 -2.69 35.49 -0.88
N ALA A 212 -2.44 36.68 -1.42
CA ALA A 212 -2.09 36.87 -2.84
C ALA A 212 -0.75 36.17 -3.15
N ILE A 213 0.26 36.31 -2.26
CA ILE A 213 1.55 35.62 -2.39
C ILE A 213 1.35 34.09 -2.31
N MET A 214 0.62 33.62 -1.30
CA MET A 214 0.35 32.19 -1.13
C MET A 214 -0.32 31.59 -2.35
N ASN A 215 -1.38 32.23 -2.85
CA ASN A 215 -2.09 31.77 -4.04
C ASN A 215 -1.19 31.73 -5.27
N ARG A 216 -0.36 32.74 -5.45
CA ARG A 216 0.56 32.81 -6.59
C ARG A 216 1.59 31.67 -6.56
N VAL A 217 2.23 31.47 -5.42
CA VAL A 217 3.22 30.39 -5.24
C VAL A 217 2.59 29.01 -5.44
N LEU A 218 1.33 28.81 -4.99
CA LEU A 218 0.65 27.53 -5.07
C LEU A 218 0.03 27.23 -6.44
N GLN A 219 -0.52 28.24 -7.11
CA GLN A 219 -1.26 28.05 -8.37
C GLN A 219 -0.33 28.14 -9.58
N GLU A 220 0.60 29.11 -9.56
CA GLU A 220 1.58 29.29 -10.64
C GLU A 220 2.83 28.41 -10.45
N GLU A 221 2.98 27.77 -9.26
CA GLU A 221 4.12 26.92 -8.88
C GLU A 221 5.47 27.62 -9.03
N VAL A 222 5.53 28.92 -8.78
CA VAL A 222 6.70 29.77 -8.96
C VAL A 222 7.25 30.27 -7.63
N ALA A 223 8.56 30.49 -7.58
CA ALA A 223 9.20 31.19 -6.49
C ALA A 223 9.07 32.71 -6.67
N VAL A 224 8.88 33.43 -5.58
CA VAL A 224 8.62 34.89 -5.56
C VAL A 224 9.65 35.58 -4.68
N LEU A 225 10.25 36.66 -5.22
CA LEU A 225 11.13 37.59 -4.50
C LEU A 225 10.50 38.98 -4.50
N SER A 226 10.52 39.64 -3.35
CA SER A 226 10.27 41.07 -3.22
C SER A 226 11.42 41.75 -2.50
N SER A 227 12.04 42.71 -3.17
CA SER A 227 13.16 43.48 -2.59
C SER A 227 12.66 44.60 -1.67
N ASP A 228 11.45 45.15 -1.90
CA ASP A 228 10.76 46.06 -0.98
C ASP A 228 9.25 45.73 -0.97
N ALA A 229 8.81 45.03 0.06
CA ALA A 229 7.44 44.55 0.19
C ALA A 229 6.42 45.68 0.36
N GLN A 230 6.84 46.87 0.84
CA GLN A 230 5.94 48.00 1.08
C GLN A 230 5.61 48.76 -0.19
N THR A 231 6.51 48.77 -1.17
CA THR A 231 6.35 49.51 -2.44
C THR A 231 6.01 48.58 -3.61
N ASP A 232 5.98 47.27 -3.39
CA ASP A 232 5.74 46.29 -4.43
C ASP A 232 4.27 46.29 -4.90
N ALA A 233 4.04 46.83 -6.10
CA ALA A 233 2.71 46.98 -6.69
C ALA A 233 1.95 45.64 -6.92
N ARG A 234 2.65 44.50 -6.87
CA ARG A 234 2.07 43.15 -7.03
C ARG A 234 1.14 42.76 -5.87
N PHE A 235 1.27 43.43 -4.71
CA PHE A 235 0.55 43.07 -3.48
C PHE A 235 -0.56 44.07 -3.14
N GLY A 236 -1.08 44.79 -4.08
CA GLY A 236 -2.30 45.60 -4.04
C GLY A 236 -2.50 46.51 -2.79
N LYS A 237 -3.12 47.66 -2.96
CA LYS A 237 -3.38 48.67 -1.90
C LYS A 237 -4.32 48.17 -0.75
N GLY A 238 -4.68 46.88 -0.72
CA GLY A 238 -5.67 46.33 0.23
C GLY A 238 -5.14 45.21 1.15
N ASP A 239 -3.90 44.77 0.98
CA ASP A 239 -3.35 43.67 1.79
C ASP A 239 -2.70 44.21 3.07
N THR A 240 -3.55 44.51 4.05
CA THR A 240 -3.13 45.07 5.36
C THR A 240 -2.19 44.18 6.13
N SER A 241 -2.08 42.87 5.80
CA SER A 241 -1.21 41.93 6.48
C SER A 241 0.27 42.18 6.27
N VAL A 242 0.68 42.56 5.06
CA VAL A 242 2.07 42.93 4.73
C VAL A 242 2.45 44.30 5.31
N LEU A 243 1.53 45.29 5.19
CA LEU A 243 1.75 46.65 5.70
C LEU A 243 1.88 46.66 7.24
N ASN A 244 1.09 45.90 7.95
CA ASN A 244 1.10 45.81 9.42
C ASN A 244 2.28 45.01 9.97
N SER A 245 2.91 44.14 9.18
CA SER A 245 3.98 43.23 9.64
C SER A 245 5.40 43.85 9.60
N GLN A 246 5.54 45.10 9.11
CA GLN A 246 6.83 45.79 8.94
C GLN A 246 7.85 45.01 8.07
N VAL A 247 7.40 44.07 7.25
CA VAL A 247 8.26 43.29 6.34
C VAL A 247 8.82 44.23 5.27
N ARG A 248 10.15 44.20 5.10
CA ARG A 248 10.88 45.00 4.09
C ARG A 248 11.22 44.19 2.86
N SER A 249 11.71 42.99 3.02
CA SER A 249 12.07 42.10 1.92
C SER A 249 11.66 40.67 2.26
N PHE A 250 11.20 39.92 1.25
CA PHE A 250 10.86 38.52 1.43
C PHE A 250 11.14 37.68 0.19
N MET A 251 11.23 36.38 0.40
CA MET A 251 11.20 35.40 -0.67
C MET A 251 10.38 34.18 -0.26
N CYS A 252 9.72 33.58 -1.26
CA CYS A 252 8.90 32.37 -1.11
C CYS A 252 9.26 31.37 -2.19
N ALA A 253 9.25 30.09 -1.85
CA ALA A 253 9.43 29.04 -2.84
C ALA A 253 8.45 27.88 -2.57
N PRO A 254 7.85 27.26 -3.62
CA PRO A 254 6.98 26.10 -3.46
C PRO A 254 7.80 24.87 -3.07
N LEU A 255 7.21 24.02 -2.23
CA LEU A 255 7.71 22.68 -1.94
C LEU A 255 7.13 21.72 -3.00
N LYS A 256 7.82 21.62 -4.14
CA LYS A 256 7.33 20.87 -5.30
C LYS A 256 7.92 19.45 -5.32
N ALA A 257 7.05 18.44 -5.20
CA ALA A 257 7.36 17.03 -5.34
C ALA A 257 6.71 16.44 -6.61
N LYS A 258 6.91 15.15 -6.87
CA LYS A 258 6.25 14.46 -8.01
C LYS A 258 4.73 14.44 -7.90
N SER A 259 4.20 14.38 -6.69
CA SER A 259 2.76 14.41 -6.40
C SER A 259 2.14 15.81 -6.49
N GLY A 260 2.93 16.86 -6.78
CA GLY A 260 2.50 18.26 -6.85
C GLY A 260 3.10 19.11 -5.73
N VAL A 261 2.52 20.32 -5.52
CA VAL A 261 2.99 21.25 -4.50
C VAL A 261 2.47 20.84 -3.12
N LEU A 262 3.38 20.40 -2.26
CA LEU A 262 3.09 19.96 -0.88
C LEU A 262 2.89 21.12 0.08
N GLY A 263 3.45 22.29 -0.23
CA GLY A 263 3.45 23.47 0.62
C GLY A 263 4.37 24.55 0.11
N MET A 264 4.87 25.40 1.00
CA MET A 264 5.82 26.46 0.66
C MET A 264 6.75 26.81 1.82
N LEU A 265 7.94 27.31 1.47
CA LEU A 265 8.83 28.02 2.36
C LEU A 265 8.65 29.53 2.15
N HIS A 266 8.55 30.30 3.24
CA HIS A 266 8.49 31.74 3.24
C HIS A 266 9.52 32.30 4.21
N LEU A 267 10.35 33.21 3.74
CA LEU A 267 11.39 33.91 4.51
C LEU A 267 11.18 35.39 4.39
N HIS A 268 11.33 36.13 5.48
CA HIS A 268 11.31 37.58 5.40
C HIS A 268 12.35 38.28 6.29
N SER A 269 12.69 39.49 5.89
CA SER A 269 13.49 40.45 6.66
C SER A 269 12.70 41.72 6.94
N ARG A 270 12.78 42.21 8.17
CA ARG A 270 12.22 43.49 8.61
C ARG A 270 13.28 44.59 8.63
N ARG A 271 14.55 44.26 8.50
CA ARG A 271 15.69 45.17 8.73
C ARG A 271 16.14 45.94 7.49
N ALA A 272 16.12 45.30 6.33
CA ALA A 272 16.69 45.84 5.12
C ALA A 272 15.81 45.62 3.91
N VAL A 273 15.72 46.63 3.06
CA VAL A 273 15.28 46.54 1.69
C VAL A 273 16.34 45.82 0.89
N GLY A 274 15.98 44.91 -0.01
CA GLY A 274 16.95 44.14 -0.81
C GLY A 274 17.79 43.18 -0.01
N ALA A 275 17.29 42.67 1.13
CA ALA A 275 17.98 41.68 1.95
C ALA A 275 18.26 40.37 1.17
N TYR A 276 17.47 40.09 0.12
CA TYR A 276 17.60 38.93 -0.73
C TYR A 276 17.69 39.34 -2.20
N ASN A 277 18.40 38.52 -2.98
CA ASN A 277 18.60 38.68 -4.42
C ASN A 277 18.12 37.46 -5.21
N GLU A 278 18.23 37.50 -6.56
CA GLU A 278 17.81 36.41 -7.43
C GLU A 278 18.56 35.10 -7.18
N ASP A 279 19.82 35.19 -6.84
CA ASP A 279 20.65 34.00 -6.53
C ASP A 279 20.19 33.32 -5.24
N ASP A 280 19.79 34.12 -4.23
CA ASP A 280 19.20 33.60 -3.00
C ASP A 280 17.87 32.90 -3.28
N LEU A 281 17.04 33.46 -4.18
CA LEU A 281 15.79 32.83 -4.58
C LEU A 281 16.01 31.50 -5.31
N ARG A 282 17.02 31.43 -6.19
CA ARG A 282 17.41 30.17 -6.85
C ARG A 282 17.87 29.12 -5.84
N LEU A 283 18.69 29.50 -4.89
CA LEU A 283 19.15 28.60 -3.82
C LEU A 283 17.98 28.16 -2.94
N LEU A 284 17.06 29.05 -2.56
CA LEU A 284 15.88 28.69 -1.80
C LEU A 284 14.99 27.71 -2.57
N SER A 285 14.83 27.92 -3.88
CA SER A 285 14.07 27.01 -4.75
C SER A 285 14.70 25.61 -4.77
N GLY A 286 16.03 25.53 -4.85
CA GLY A 286 16.77 24.27 -4.77
C GLY A 286 16.53 23.56 -3.43
N VAL A 287 16.68 24.27 -2.30
CA VAL A 287 16.42 23.76 -0.94
C VAL A 287 14.98 23.29 -0.81
N SER A 288 14.00 24.08 -1.32
CA SER A 288 12.58 23.76 -1.28
C SER A 288 12.25 22.47 -2.05
N ASN A 289 12.86 22.26 -3.22
CA ASN A 289 12.67 21.05 -4.00
C ASN A 289 13.24 19.82 -3.30
N GLN A 290 14.44 19.92 -2.70
CA GLN A 290 15.04 18.84 -1.93
C GLN A 290 14.20 18.52 -0.68
N ALA A 291 13.73 19.56 0.01
CA ALA A 291 12.83 19.41 1.14
C ALA A 291 11.51 18.70 0.73
N ALA A 292 10.93 19.09 -0.40
CA ALA A 292 9.71 18.46 -0.91
C ALA A 292 9.90 16.97 -1.20
N MET A 293 11.01 16.60 -1.84
CA MET A 293 11.34 15.19 -2.10
C MET A 293 11.54 14.39 -0.80
N ALA A 294 12.25 14.95 0.18
CA ALA A 294 12.47 14.31 1.46
C ALA A 294 11.16 14.14 2.25
N LEU A 295 10.27 15.15 2.21
CA LEU A 295 8.95 15.09 2.83
C LEU A 295 8.04 14.04 2.17
N GLU A 296 8.05 13.96 0.84
CA GLU A 296 7.30 12.94 0.10
C GLU A 296 7.80 11.53 0.45
N ASN A 297 9.11 11.33 0.48
CA ASN A 297 9.72 10.06 0.88
C ASN A 297 9.33 9.68 2.32
N ALA A 298 9.46 10.60 3.28
CA ALA A 298 9.08 10.35 4.68
C ALA A 298 7.59 9.98 4.81
N ARG A 299 6.69 10.62 4.05
CA ARG A 299 5.26 10.30 3.99
C ARG A 299 5.02 8.90 3.43
N LEU A 300 5.68 8.55 2.34
CA LEU A 300 5.58 7.22 1.73
C LEU A 300 6.07 6.13 2.69
N TYR A 301 7.22 6.33 3.33
CA TYR A 301 7.74 5.41 4.35
C TYR A 301 6.77 5.24 5.52
N ALA A 302 6.19 6.33 6.02
CA ALA A 302 5.20 6.26 7.11
C ALA A 302 3.97 5.46 6.69
N THR A 303 3.48 5.64 5.46
CA THR A 303 2.34 4.90 4.91
C THR A 303 2.65 3.41 4.76
N VAL A 304 3.80 3.07 4.14
CA VAL A 304 4.23 1.67 3.97
C VAL A 304 4.41 0.98 5.32
N ASN A 305 5.07 1.63 6.29
CA ASN A 305 5.26 1.09 7.62
C ASN A 305 3.92 0.87 8.36
N GLN A 306 2.97 1.80 8.21
CA GLN A 306 1.64 1.65 8.80
C GLN A 306 0.90 0.46 8.17
N GLN A 307 0.93 0.32 6.85
CA GLN A 307 0.33 -0.81 6.16
C GLN A 307 0.99 -2.14 6.56
N ALA A 308 2.33 -2.17 6.65
CA ALA A 308 3.06 -3.35 7.10
C ALA A 308 2.70 -3.75 8.53
N LYS A 309 2.54 -2.79 9.46
CA LYS A 309 2.09 -3.06 10.83
C LYS A 309 0.68 -3.61 10.87
N VAL A 310 -0.25 -3.01 10.11
CA VAL A 310 -1.63 -3.49 10.01
C VAL A 310 -1.62 -4.91 9.45
N ARG A 311 -0.89 -5.17 8.36
CA ARG A 311 -0.75 -6.47 7.74
C ARG A 311 -0.21 -7.51 8.72
N ALA A 312 0.94 -7.25 9.37
CA ALA A 312 1.57 -8.16 10.32
C ALA A 312 0.67 -8.49 11.53
N ASN A 313 -0.17 -7.56 11.95
CA ASN A 313 -1.12 -7.79 13.05
C ASN A 313 -2.26 -8.74 12.64
N PHE A 314 -2.69 -8.71 11.39
CA PHE A 314 -3.82 -9.51 10.92
C PHE A 314 -3.44 -10.83 10.25
N GLU A 315 -2.24 -10.94 9.65
CA GLU A 315 -1.76 -12.17 9.00
C GLU A 315 -1.67 -13.39 9.93
N ARG A 316 -1.66 -13.17 11.26
CA ARG A 316 -1.57 -14.24 12.25
C ARG A 316 -2.87 -15.00 12.42
N PHE A 317 -4.02 -14.43 12.08
CA PHE A 317 -5.35 -15.01 12.34
C PHE A 317 -6.37 -14.85 11.22
N LEU A 318 -6.07 -14.06 10.20
CA LEU A 318 -6.93 -13.89 9.02
C LEU A 318 -6.27 -14.48 7.79
N SER A 319 -7.08 -15.03 6.89
CA SER A 319 -6.57 -15.50 5.61
C SER A 319 -5.96 -14.34 4.80
N PRO A 320 -4.95 -14.61 3.95
CA PRO A 320 -4.29 -13.58 3.14
C PRO A 320 -5.26 -12.71 2.33
N ASN A 321 -6.29 -13.32 1.72
CA ASN A 321 -7.29 -12.60 0.94
C ASN A 321 -8.09 -11.59 1.79
N VAL A 322 -8.38 -11.92 3.05
CA VAL A 322 -9.08 -11.02 3.97
C VAL A 322 -8.16 -9.88 4.42
N VAL A 323 -6.89 -10.19 4.67
CA VAL A 323 -5.88 -9.17 5.02
C VAL A 323 -5.70 -8.15 3.90
N GLU A 324 -5.63 -8.59 2.64
CA GLU A 324 -5.56 -7.69 1.49
C GLU A 324 -6.74 -6.73 1.42
N GLN A 325 -7.98 -7.21 1.61
CA GLN A 325 -9.19 -6.40 1.63
C GLN A 325 -9.23 -5.35 2.76
N ILE A 326 -8.50 -5.59 3.84
CA ILE A 326 -8.36 -4.64 4.96
C ILE A 326 -7.27 -3.61 4.63
N VAL A 327 -6.14 -4.05 4.08
CA VAL A 327 -4.98 -3.20 3.79
C VAL A 327 -5.26 -2.24 2.63
N ASP A 328 -5.97 -2.69 1.59
CA ASP A 328 -6.36 -1.86 0.44
C ASP A 328 -7.54 -0.91 0.74
N GLY A 329 -8.17 -1.08 1.92
CA GLY A 329 -9.28 -0.24 2.39
C GLY A 329 -10.63 -0.57 1.76
N SER A 330 -10.74 -1.65 0.97
CA SER A 330 -12.00 -2.11 0.37
C SER A 330 -13.00 -2.56 1.44
N LYS A 331 -12.49 -3.06 2.59
CA LYS A 331 -13.29 -3.38 3.77
C LYS A 331 -12.66 -2.80 5.04
N LYS A 332 -13.50 -2.25 5.92
CA LYS A 332 -13.08 -1.72 7.21
C LYS A 332 -13.51 -2.63 8.33
N ILE A 333 -12.60 -2.93 9.26
CA ILE A 333 -12.94 -3.59 10.52
C ILE A 333 -13.42 -2.51 11.48
N GLU A 334 -14.66 -2.68 11.96
CA GLU A 334 -15.17 -1.90 13.08
C GLU A 334 -14.61 -2.48 14.38
N LEU A 335 -13.87 -1.68 15.14
CA LEU A 335 -13.26 -2.09 16.42
C LEU A 335 -14.31 -2.25 17.53
N GLY A 336 -15.54 -1.80 17.32
CA GLY A 336 -16.70 -2.04 18.22
C GLY A 336 -17.31 -3.42 17.99
N GLY A 337 -17.81 -4.06 19.04
CA GLY A 337 -18.44 -5.37 18.93
C GLY A 337 -19.65 -5.36 17.98
N LYS A 338 -19.64 -6.23 16.97
CA LYS A 338 -20.72 -6.40 15.99
C LYS A 338 -21.38 -7.75 16.17
N SER A 339 -22.71 -7.77 16.23
CA SER A 339 -23.48 -9.02 16.21
C SER A 339 -23.63 -9.50 14.76
N GLN A 340 -23.16 -10.70 14.47
CA GLN A 340 -23.14 -11.26 13.11
C GLN A 340 -23.35 -12.77 13.14
N GLU A 341 -24.01 -13.31 12.13
CA GLU A 341 -24.09 -14.76 11.95
C GLU A 341 -22.74 -15.28 11.45
N VAL A 342 -22.23 -16.32 12.10
CA VAL A 342 -20.96 -16.96 11.80
C VAL A 342 -21.10 -18.48 11.85
N THR A 343 -20.22 -19.20 11.19
CA THR A 343 -20.05 -20.64 11.35
C THR A 343 -18.75 -20.91 12.09
N VAL A 344 -18.85 -21.57 13.23
CA VAL A 344 -17.75 -21.88 14.14
C VAL A 344 -17.35 -23.34 13.96
N LEU A 345 -16.06 -23.57 13.78
CA LEU A 345 -15.41 -24.86 13.70
C LEU A 345 -14.45 -25.03 14.88
N PHE A 346 -14.67 -26.06 15.67
CA PHE A 346 -13.71 -26.56 16.65
C PHE A 346 -13.11 -27.88 16.18
N SER A 347 -11.81 -28.04 16.33
CA SER A 347 -11.15 -29.35 16.22
C SER A 347 -10.30 -29.63 17.46
N ASP A 348 -10.14 -30.90 17.82
CA ASP A 348 -9.45 -31.33 19.03
C ASP A 348 -8.83 -32.71 18.83
N ILE A 349 -7.60 -32.93 19.36
CA ILE A 349 -6.86 -34.18 19.19
C ILE A 349 -7.41 -35.21 20.16
N ARG A 350 -7.75 -36.39 19.67
CA ARG A 350 -8.26 -37.50 20.49
C ARG A 350 -7.13 -38.23 21.23
N GLY A 351 -7.32 -38.43 22.53
CA GLY A 351 -6.32 -39.07 23.36
C GLY A 351 -5.08 -38.25 23.64
N TYR A 352 -5.14 -36.92 23.51
CA TYR A 352 -4.01 -36.00 23.71
C TYR A 352 -3.32 -36.20 25.07
N THR A 353 -4.09 -36.33 26.16
CA THR A 353 -3.53 -36.54 27.52
C THR A 353 -2.64 -37.78 27.58
N ALA A 354 -3.09 -38.90 27.03
CA ALA A 354 -2.30 -40.14 27.00
C ALA A 354 -1.09 -40.04 26.05
N LEU A 355 -1.17 -39.23 25.01
CA LEU A 355 -0.07 -38.95 24.11
C LEU A 355 0.99 -38.06 24.79
N SER A 356 0.56 -37.05 25.53
CA SER A 356 1.45 -36.14 26.26
C SER A 356 2.23 -36.77 27.39
N GLU A 357 1.73 -37.87 27.95
CA GLU A 357 2.46 -38.67 28.93
C GLU A 357 3.57 -39.55 28.31
N LYS A 358 3.47 -39.88 27.02
CA LYS A 358 4.42 -40.75 26.31
C LYS A 358 5.53 -39.98 25.58
N LEU A 359 5.33 -38.73 25.25
CA LEU A 359 6.27 -37.92 24.50
C LEU A 359 7.01 -36.93 25.40
N SER A 360 8.27 -36.65 25.08
CA SER A 360 8.96 -35.51 25.71
C SER A 360 8.31 -34.19 25.29
N ALA A 361 8.47 -33.13 26.11
CA ALA A 361 7.93 -31.81 25.82
C ALA A 361 8.35 -31.27 24.42
N ASP A 362 9.61 -31.49 24.04
CA ASP A 362 10.12 -31.08 22.75
C ASP A 362 9.50 -31.85 21.57
N GLN A 363 9.23 -33.14 21.75
CA GLN A 363 8.55 -33.96 20.74
C GLN A 363 7.10 -33.52 20.58
N MET A 364 6.42 -33.23 21.70
CA MET A 364 5.04 -32.74 21.70
C MET A 364 4.93 -31.37 21.00
N ILE A 365 5.82 -30.43 21.31
CA ILE A 365 5.83 -29.12 20.68
C ILE A 365 6.05 -29.24 19.16
N ARG A 366 6.99 -30.09 18.71
CA ARG A 366 7.22 -30.31 17.27
C ARG A 366 5.99 -30.89 16.58
N LEU A 367 5.37 -31.92 17.18
CA LEU A 367 4.17 -32.56 16.65
C LEU A 367 3.01 -31.54 16.52
N LEU A 368 2.75 -30.79 17.60
CA LEU A 368 1.69 -29.75 17.59
C LEU A 368 1.96 -28.66 16.59
N ASN A 369 3.20 -28.18 16.46
CA ASN A 369 3.54 -27.13 15.49
C ASN A 369 3.32 -27.62 14.06
N GLU A 370 3.74 -28.84 13.71
CA GLU A 370 3.51 -29.44 12.40
C GLU A 370 2.00 -29.61 12.13
N TYR A 371 1.25 -30.12 13.11
CA TYR A 371 -0.20 -30.26 13.04
C TYR A 371 -0.90 -28.91 12.85
N PHE A 372 -0.63 -27.93 13.70
CA PHE A 372 -1.27 -26.63 13.64
C PHE A 372 -0.94 -25.86 12.35
N GLN A 373 0.29 -25.98 11.87
CA GLN A 373 0.69 -25.36 10.60
C GLN A 373 -0.19 -25.87 9.45
N GLU A 374 -0.36 -27.19 9.34
CA GLU A 374 -1.12 -27.79 8.25
C GLU A 374 -2.63 -27.56 8.39
N MET A 375 -3.17 -27.61 9.61
CA MET A 375 -4.59 -27.33 9.86
C MET A 375 -4.92 -25.86 9.60
N THR A 376 -4.04 -24.94 10.00
CA THR A 376 -4.19 -23.51 9.73
C THR A 376 -4.15 -23.23 8.22
N ALA A 377 -3.28 -23.91 7.48
CA ALA A 377 -3.22 -23.77 6.03
C ALA A 377 -4.54 -24.16 5.35
N GLU A 378 -5.19 -25.26 5.82
CA GLU A 378 -6.50 -25.64 5.30
C GLU A 378 -7.59 -24.62 5.67
N ILE A 379 -7.59 -24.08 6.91
CA ILE A 379 -8.53 -23.02 7.31
C ILE A 379 -8.41 -21.79 6.39
N PHE A 380 -7.20 -21.32 6.15
CA PHE A 380 -6.96 -20.15 5.29
C PHE A 380 -7.28 -20.44 3.82
N ARG A 381 -7.06 -21.64 3.34
CA ARG A 381 -7.43 -22.08 1.99
C ARG A 381 -8.94 -21.95 1.73
N PHE A 382 -9.76 -22.22 2.76
CA PHE A 382 -11.21 -22.08 2.72
C PHE A 382 -11.70 -20.71 3.23
N GLU A 383 -10.80 -19.72 3.30
CA GLU A 383 -11.09 -18.34 3.75
C GLU A 383 -11.71 -18.26 5.16
N GLY A 384 -11.39 -19.22 6.01
CA GLY A 384 -11.69 -19.18 7.43
C GLY A 384 -10.71 -18.27 8.17
N SER A 385 -11.12 -17.75 9.31
CA SER A 385 -10.28 -17.03 10.26
C SER A 385 -9.89 -17.96 11.40
N LEU A 386 -8.61 -18.07 11.70
CA LEU A 386 -8.13 -18.76 12.89
C LEU A 386 -8.32 -17.82 14.09
N ASP A 387 -9.18 -18.16 15.04
CA ASP A 387 -9.36 -17.37 16.25
C ASP A 387 -8.22 -17.60 17.23
N LYS A 388 -8.06 -18.82 17.69
CA LYS A 388 -6.98 -19.22 18.63
C LYS A 388 -6.77 -20.72 18.71
N PHE A 389 -5.63 -21.08 19.29
CA PHE A 389 -5.36 -22.43 19.80
C PHE A 389 -5.73 -22.51 21.29
N ILE A 390 -6.35 -23.58 21.70
CA ILE A 390 -6.79 -23.82 23.09
C ILE A 390 -6.22 -25.20 23.51
N GLY A 391 -4.98 -25.20 24.02
CA GLY A 391 -4.24 -26.45 24.24
C GLY A 391 -3.94 -27.16 22.91
N ASP A 392 -4.51 -28.34 22.71
CA ASP A 392 -4.45 -29.10 21.47
C ASP A 392 -5.66 -28.86 20.54
N ALA A 393 -6.62 -28.08 21.00
CA ALA A 393 -7.79 -27.68 20.22
C ALA A 393 -7.51 -26.42 19.38
N LEU A 394 -8.29 -26.28 18.31
CA LEU A 394 -8.24 -25.16 17.39
C LEU A 394 -9.64 -24.60 17.21
N LEU A 395 -9.76 -23.28 17.24
CA LEU A 395 -10.99 -22.54 16.98
C LEU A 395 -10.86 -21.75 15.69
N ALA A 396 -11.68 -22.07 14.70
CA ALA A 396 -11.81 -21.32 13.46
C ALA A 396 -13.22 -20.78 13.27
N VAL A 397 -13.32 -19.65 12.57
CA VAL A 397 -14.58 -18.94 12.34
C VAL A 397 -14.69 -18.56 10.86
N PHE A 398 -15.79 -18.94 10.25
CA PHE A 398 -16.19 -18.57 8.89
C PHE A 398 -17.27 -17.50 8.98
N GLY A 399 -17.19 -16.49 8.12
CA GLY A 399 -18.02 -15.30 8.24
C GLY A 399 -17.44 -14.22 9.17
N SER A 400 -16.18 -14.33 9.58
CA SER A 400 -15.45 -13.36 10.40
C SER A 400 -14.16 -12.92 9.68
N PRO A 401 -13.83 -11.64 9.65
CA PRO A 401 -14.60 -10.46 10.11
C PRO A 401 -15.76 -10.10 9.17
N PHE A 402 -15.82 -10.66 7.98
CA PHE A 402 -16.82 -10.36 6.95
C PHE A 402 -17.63 -11.61 6.63
N ARG A 403 -18.97 -11.45 6.65
CA ARG A 403 -19.89 -12.51 6.30
C ARG A 403 -19.90 -12.76 4.79
N GLY A 404 -19.83 -14.04 4.39
CA GLY A 404 -20.07 -14.54 3.04
C GLY A 404 -21.39 -15.31 2.93
N PRO A 405 -21.88 -15.58 1.71
CA PRO A 405 -23.09 -16.37 1.49
C PRO A 405 -22.88 -17.87 1.72
N ASP A 406 -21.64 -18.35 1.68
CA ASP A 406 -21.21 -19.76 1.67
C ASP A 406 -20.36 -20.14 2.89
N ASP A 407 -20.43 -19.36 3.97
CA ASP A 407 -19.60 -19.54 5.17
C ASP A 407 -19.74 -20.95 5.77
N SER A 408 -20.98 -21.48 5.80
CA SER A 408 -21.24 -22.83 6.32
C SER A 408 -20.74 -23.93 5.40
N ASP A 409 -20.85 -23.74 4.08
CA ASP A 409 -20.32 -24.68 3.08
C ASP A 409 -18.80 -24.76 3.19
N ARG A 410 -18.11 -23.62 3.28
CA ARG A 410 -16.65 -23.54 3.41
C ARG A 410 -16.16 -24.14 4.71
N ALA A 411 -16.89 -23.97 5.81
CA ALA A 411 -16.55 -24.59 7.09
C ALA A 411 -16.59 -26.13 7.01
N ILE A 412 -17.60 -26.70 6.39
CA ILE A 412 -17.73 -28.17 6.24
C ILE A 412 -16.68 -28.70 5.26
N GLN A 413 -16.45 -28.03 4.14
CA GLN A 413 -15.39 -28.40 3.19
C GLN A 413 -13.99 -28.35 3.84
N CYS A 414 -13.73 -27.33 4.65
CA CYS A 414 -12.51 -27.21 5.44
C CYS A 414 -12.35 -28.40 6.39
N ALA A 415 -13.39 -28.76 7.14
CA ALA A 415 -13.35 -29.90 8.05
C ALA A 415 -13.02 -31.22 7.33
N LEU A 416 -13.62 -31.45 6.17
CA LEU A 416 -13.31 -32.61 5.34
C LEU A 416 -11.85 -32.60 4.86
N ALA A 417 -11.38 -31.44 4.41
CA ALA A 417 -10.00 -31.25 3.96
C ALA A 417 -8.99 -31.44 5.10
N MET A 418 -9.29 -30.94 6.30
CA MET A 418 -8.47 -31.15 7.51
C MET A 418 -8.34 -32.63 7.86
N GLN A 419 -9.43 -33.38 7.84
CA GLN A 419 -9.41 -34.85 8.09
C GLN A 419 -8.56 -35.58 7.03
N GLU A 420 -8.70 -35.23 5.76
CA GLU A 420 -7.92 -35.84 4.70
C GLU A 420 -6.44 -35.47 4.78
N LYS A 421 -6.13 -34.23 5.14
CA LYS A 421 -4.76 -33.77 5.38
C LYS A 421 -4.12 -34.52 6.54
N LEU A 422 -4.83 -34.66 7.65
CA LEU A 422 -4.34 -35.41 8.81
C LEU A 422 -4.06 -36.88 8.47
N LYS A 423 -4.89 -37.54 7.65
CA LYS A 423 -4.60 -38.91 7.19
C LYS A 423 -3.29 -38.99 6.43
N ARG A 424 -2.96 -38.00 5.58
CA ARG A 424 -1.68 -37.95 4.85
C ARG A 424 -0.52 -37.72 5.81
N MET A 425 -0.64 -36.77 6.74
CA MET A 425 0.36 -36.51 7.76
C MET A 425 0.65 -37.77 8.62
N ASN A 426 -0.39 -38.47 9.04
CA ASN A 426 -0.26 -39.73 9.80
C ASN A 426 0.49 -40.80 9.02
N ALA A 427 0.29 -40.91 7.72
CA ALA A 427 1.04 -41.83 6.87
C ALA A 427 2.54 -41.49 6.83
N GLU A 428 2.86 -40.21 6.72
CA GLU A 428 4.24 -39.71 6.76
C GLU A 428 4.87 -39.86 8.14
N TRP A 429 4.15 -39.56 9.23
CA TRP A 429 4.60 -39.73 10.60
C TRP A 429 4.87 -41.18 10.93
N ALA A 430 4.01 -42.13 10.53
CA ALA A 430 4.22 -43.56 10.70
C ALA A 430 5.49 -44.02 10.01
N GLN A 431 5.82 -43.54 8.79
CA GLN A 431 7.07 -43.86 8.10
C GLN A 431 8.31 -43.36 8.86
N ARG A 432 8.17 -42.22 9.59
CA ARG A 432 9.25 -41.65 10.42
C ARG A 432 9.30 -42.25 11.85
N GLY A 433 8.44 -43.24 12.16
CA GLY A 433 8.33 -43.81 13.51
C GLY A 433 7.75 -42.85 14.55
N GLN A 434 7.04 -41.82 14.09
CA GLN A 434 6.36 -40.83 14.94
C GLN A 434 4.94 -41.31 15.29
N PRO A 435 4.36 -40.85 16.41
CA PRO A 435 3.00 -41.18 16.76
C PRO A 435 1.98 -40.60 15.79
N VAL A 436 0.95 -41.37 15.48
CA VAL A 436 -0.22 -40.92 14.71
C VAL A 436 -1.25 -40.36 15.67
N ILE A 437 -2.01 -39.37 15.20
CA ILE A 437 -3.06 -38.70 15.96
C ILE A 437 -4.38 -38.74 15.20
N GLU A 438 -5.48 -38.65 15.93
CA GLU A 438 -6.82 -38.56 15.38
C GLU A 438 -7.49 -37.28 15.92
N MET A 439 -8.35 -36.67 15.15
CA MET A 439 -9.08 -35.49 15.61
C MET A 439 -10.60 -35.66 15.44
N GLY A 440 -11.33 -35.06 16.35
CA GLY A 440 -12.78 -34.82 16.22
C GLY A 440 -13.05 -33.38 15.89
N ILE A 441 -14.09 -33.14 15.09
CA ILE A 441 -14.48 -31.79 14.67
C ILE A 441 -15.95 -31.53 15.01
N GLY A 442 -16.25 -30.33 15.52
CA GLY A 442 -17.60 -29.85 15.79
C GLY A 442 -17.87 -28.52 15.08
N ILE A 443 -18.99 -28.45 14.35
CA ILE A 443 -19.37 -27.25 13.57
C ILE A 443 -20.77 -26.81 13.96
N ASN A 444 -20.93 -25.49 14.19
CA ASN A 444 -22.23 -24.89 14.45
C ASN A 444 -22.33 -23.48 13.85
N THR A 445 -23.49 -23.13 13.33
CA THR A 445 -23.80 -21.81 12.77
C THR A 445 -24.80 -21.07 13.65
N GLY A 446 -24.57 -19.79 13.87
CA GLY A 446 -25.49 -18.93 14.63
C GLY A 446 -24.93 -17.54 14.83
N VAL A 447 -25.70 -16.71 15.54
CA VAL A 447 -25.32 -15.33 15.83
C VAL A 447 -24.29 -15.28 16.96
N ALA A 448 -23.24 -14.50 16.75
CA ALA A 448 -22.21 -14.23 17.73
C ALA A 448 -21.84 -12.75 17.76
N ALA A 449 -21.26 -12.29 18.85
CA ALA A 449 -20.59 -11.00 18.94
C ALA A 449 -19.13 -11.15 18.49
N LEU A 450 -18.73 -10.35 17.53
CA LEU A 450 -17.38 -10.25 16.99
C LEU A 450 -16.77 -8.93 17.43
N GLY A 451 -15.57 -8.93 17.96
CA GLY A 451 -14.93 -7.68 18.35
C GLY A 451 -13.63 -7.87 19.12
N MET A 452 -13.04 -6.74 19.48
CA MET A 452 -11.87 -6.69 20.34
C MET A 452 -12.29 -6.91 21.78
N VAL A 453 -11.72 -7.94 22.43
CA VAL A 453 -12.02 -8.31 23.81
C VAL A 453 -10.73 -8.40 24.59
N GLY A 454 -10.69 -7.81 25.79
CA GLY A 454 -9.51 -7.85 26.66
C GLY A 454 -9.36 -6.58 27.49
N SER A 455 -8.13 -6.33 27.92
CA SER A 455 -7.71 -5.12 28.63
C SER A 455 -6.94 -4.18 27.69
N GLU A 456 -6.68 -2.94 28.12
CA GLU A 456 -5.84 -2.00 27.39
C GLU A 456 -4.44 -2.55 27.04
N GLN A 457 -3.93 -3.47 27.88
CA GLN A 457 -2.62 -4.07 27.70
C GLN A 457 -2.62 -5.30 26.79
N ARG A 458 -3.77 -6.00 26.68
CA ARG A 458 -3.92 -7.19 25.85
C ARG A 458 -5.34 -7.30 25.30
N MET A 459 -5.48 -7.05 24.01
CA MET A 459 -6.70 -7.15 23.25
C MET A 459 -6.59 -8.27 22.22
N GLU A 460 -7.64 -9.06 22.07
CA GLU A 460 -7.75 -10.12 21.07
C GLU A 460 -9.04 -9.90 20.28
N PHE A 461 -8.95 -9.98 18.95
CA PHE A 461 -10.15 -10.04 18.10
C PHE A 461 -10.70 -11.45 18.17
N THR A 462 -11.91 -11.63 18.68
CA THR A 462 -12.49 -12.94 18.93
C THR A 462 -14.01 -12.95 18.78
N VAL A 463 -14.55 -14.15 18.78
CA VAL A 463 -15.98 -14.43 18.68
C VAL A 463 -16.53 -14.90 20.03
N ILE A 464 -17.65 -14.30 20.47
CA ILE A 464 -18.32 -14.66 21.72
C ILE A 464 -19.81 -14.94 21.44
N GLY A 465 -20.30 -16.06 21.94
CA GLY A 465 -21.71 -16.43 21.83
C GLY A 465 -21.99 -17.90 22.13
N ASP A 466 -23.26 -18.25 22.27
CA ASP A 466 -23.70 -19.63 22.47
C ASP A 466 -23.33 -20.56 21.31
N VAL A 467 -23.21 -19.98 20.10
CA VAL A 467 -22.77 -20.71 18.90
C VAL A 467 -21.36 -21.31 19.07
N VAL A 468 -20.46 -20.59 19.75
CA VAL A 468 -19.08 -21.04 20.04
C VAL A 468 -19.09 -22.21 21.02
N ASN A 469 -19.85 -22.05 22.11
CA ASN A 469 -19.99 -23.10 23.14
C ASN A 469 -20.61 -24.37 22.57
N THR A 470 -21.59 -24.23 21.67
CA THR A 470 -22.24 -25.36 21.02
C THR A 470 -21.27 -26.10 20.08
N ALA A 471 -20.50 -25.39 19.25
CA ALA A 471 -19.47 -25.99 18.40
C ALA A 471 -18.40 -26.74 19.20
N SER A 472 -17.93 -26.15 20.31
CA SER A 472 -16.99 -26.79 21.24
C SER A 472 -17.54 -28.09 21.83
N ARG A 473 -18.82 -28.11 22.24
CA ARG A 473 -19.47 -29.31 22.78
C ARG A 473 -19.67 -30.41 21.73
N LEU A 474 -20.02 -30.03 20.50
CA LEU A 474 -20.08 -30.98 19.37
C LEU A 474 -18.69 -31.58 19.10
N CYS A 475 -17.65 -30.76 19.10
CA CYS A 475 -16.29 -31.24 18.99
C CYS A 475 -15.96 -32.23 20.11
N GLY A 476 -16.29 -31.92 21.37
CA GLY A 476 -16.07 -32.82 22.50
C GLY A 476 -16.83 -34.15 22.41
N ALA A 477 -17.97 -34.20 21.73
CA ALA A 477 -18.78 -35.40 21.51
C ALA A 477 -18.33 -36.20 20.28
N ALA A 478 -17.57 -35.60 19.37
CA ALA A 478 -17.10 -36.26 18.15
C ALA A 478 -16.07 -37.33 18.46
N GLY A 479 -16.22 -38.51 17.90
CA GLY A 479 -15.21 -39.57 17.94
C GLY A 479 -13.99 -39.29 17.06
N PRO A 480 -13.00 -40.18 17.09
CA PRO A 480 -11.86 -40.14 16.19
C PRO A 480 -12.27 -40.12 14.72
N GLY A 481 -11.75 -39.13 13.95
CA GLY A 481 -12.07 -38.94 12.53
C GLY A 481 -13.46 -38.41 12.25
N GLN A 482 -14.30 -38.14 13.26
CA GLN A 482 -15.68 -37.76 13.11
C GLN A 482 -15.86 -36.24 12.98
N ILE A 483 -16.77 -35.82 12.09
CA ILE A 483 -17.20 -34.44 11.92
C ILE A 483 -18.67 -34.33 12.32
N LEU A 484 -18.95 -33.69 13.46
CA LEU A 484 -20.30 -33.43 13.95
C LEU A 484 -20.74 -32.01 13.60
N VAL A 485 -21.89 -31.92 12.97
CA VAL A 485 -22.46 -30.65 12.50
C VAL A 485 -23.85 -30.48 13.11
N ALA A 486 -24.13 -29.29 13.63
CA ALA A 486 -25.47 -28.93 14.08
C ALA A 486 -26.47 -29.02 12.94
N ARG A 487 -27.67 -29.55 13.18
CA ARG A 487 -28.73 -29.66 12.17
C ARG A 487 -29.03 -28.33 11.50
N GLN A 488 -29.13 -27.27 12.27
CA GLN A 488 -29.33 -25.91 11.76
C GLN A 488 -28.24 -25.41 10.81
N THR A 489 -27.02 -25.97 10.87
CA THR A 489 -25.92 -25.64 9.94
C THR A 489 -26.11 -26.40 8.62
N ILE A 490 -26.43 -27.70 8.68
CA ILE A 490 -26.62 -28.52 7.47
C ILE A 490 -27.83 -28.04 6.65
N ASP A 491 -28.87 -27.50 7.30
CA ASP A 491 -30.05 -26.95 6.62
C ASP A 491 -29.76 -25.66 5.83
N ARG A 492 -28.55 -25.05 6.02
CA ARG A 492 -28.12 -23.82 5.35
C ARG A 492 -27.14 -24.07 4.19
N VAL A 493 -26.60 -25.28 4.09
CA VAL A 493 -25.59 -25.59 3.07
C VAL A 493 -26.22 -26.16 1.81
N GLN A 494 -25.44 -26.11 0.74
CA GLN A 494 -25.84 -26.76 -0.52
C GLN A 494 -25.93 -28.28 -0.34
N PRO A 495 -26.82 -28.98 -1.08
CA PRO A 495 -27.03 -30.42 -0.97
C PRO A 495 -25.92 -31.26 -1.61
N ILE A 496 -24.67 -30.85 -1.40
CA ILE A 496 -23.46 -31.50 -1.95
C ILE A 496 -22.75 -32.40 -0.95
N PHE A 497 -23.19 -32.42 0.32
CA PHE A 497 -22.54 -33.18 1.38
C PHE A 497 -23.25 -34.52 1.62
N ASP A 498 -22.48 -35.59 1.79
CA ASP A 498 -22.94 -36.86 2.31
C ASP A 498 -22.91 -36.81 3.86
N TRP A 499 -24.11 -36.95 4.45
CA TRP A 499 -24.25 -36.90 5.91
C TRP A 499 -25.30 -37.90 6.41
N ARG A 500 -25.17 -38.24 7.67
CA ARG A 500 -26.10 -39.12 8.38
C ARG A 500 -26.63 -38.42 9.63
N ALA A 501 -27.96 -38.49 9.85
CA ALA A 501 -28.51 -38.06 11.13
C ALA A 501 -28.06 -39.01 12.24
N LEU A 502 -27.74 -38.43 13.37
CA LEU A 502 -27.46 -39.16 14.61
C LEU A 502 -28.62 -38.99 15.58
N ASP A 503 -28.67 -39.87 16.60
CA ASP A 503 -29.58 -39.65 17.73
C ASP A 503 -29.29 -38.29 18.38
N ALA A 504 -30.33 -37.62 18.84
CA ALA A 504 -30.18 -36.32 19.46
C ALA A 504 -29.23 -36.38 20.67
N LEU A 505 -28.26 -35.48 20.72
CA LEU A 505 -27.24 -35.47 21.75
C LEU A 505 -27.64 -34.55 22.90
N LYS A 506 -27.52 -35.05 24.12
CA LYS A 506 -27.63 -34.22 25.33
C LYS A 506 -26.30 -33.52 25.55
N LEU A 507 -26.18 -32.28 25.09
CA LEU A 507 -24.97 -31.47 25.28
C LEU A 507 -24.91 -30.94 26.71
N LYS A 508 -23.76 -31.00 27.37
CA LYS A 508 -23.55 -30.50 28.75
C LYS A 508 -24.00 -29.05 28.89
N GLY A 509 -24.98 -28.77 29.79
CA GLY A 509 -25.53 -27.43 30.02
C GLY A 509 -26.52 -26.92 28.96
N LYS A 510 -27.08 -27.80 28.15
CA LYS A 510 -28.30 -27.57 27.37
C LYS A 510 -29.43 -28.39 27.95
N GLU A 511 -30.60 -27.75 28.13
CA GLU A 511 -31.79 -28.43 28.68
C GLU A 511 -32.46 -29.34 27.66
N LYS A 512 -32.39 -28.95 26.37
CA LYS A 512 -32.98 -29.71 25.25
C LYS A 512 -31.96 -30.55 24.56
N GLU A 513 -32.39 -31.69 24.07
CA GLU A 513 -31.61 -32.52 23.15
C GLU A 513 -31.33 -31.73 21.86
N PHE A 514 -30.13 -31.91 21.31
CA PHE A 514 -29.62 -31.17 20.19
C PHE A 514 -29.51 -32.07 18.96
N GLU A 515 -30.17 -31.71 17.87
CA GLU A 515 -30.10 -32.45 16.62
C GLU A 515 -28.75 -32.28 15.94
N VAL A 516 -28.10 -33.40 15.64
CA VAL A 516 -26.75 -33.46 15.11
C VAL A 516 -26.69 -34.40 13.93
N VAL A 517 -25.86 -34.05 12.97
CA VAL A 517 -25.53 -34.92 11.85
C VAL A 517 -24.02 -35.20 11.81
N GLU A 518 -23.65 -36.37 11.32
CA GLU A 518 -22.27 -36.71 10.97
C GLU A 518 -22.05 -36.48 9.49
N VAL A 519 -21.11 -35.59 9.13
CA VAL A 519 -20.69 -35.42 7.73
C VAL A 519 -19.58 -36.39 7.40
N ARG A 520 -19.74 -37.14 6.29
CA ARG A 520 -18.84 -38.23 5.86
C ARG A 520 -18.02 -37.88 4.61
N GLY A 521 -18.49 -36.96 3.81
CA GLY A 521 -17.83 -36.59 2.56
C GLY A 521 -18.67 -35.70 1.67
N LEU A 522 -18.24 -35.60 0.43
CA LEU A 522 -19.04 -35.00 -0.64
C LEU A 522 -19.94 -36.05 -1.25
N GLY A 523 -21.20 -35.72 -1.53
CA GLY A 523 -22.18 -36.59 -2.22
C GLY A 523 -21.74 -36.96 -3.63
N VAL A 524 -22.38 -37.99 -4.19
CA VAL A 524 -21.99 -38.58 -5.50
C VAL A 524 -22.09 -37.57 -6.65
N GLU A 525 -23.04 -36.64 -6.61
CA GLU A 525 -23.20 -35.60 -7.63
C GLU A 525 -22.07 -34.54 -7.61
N ALA A 526 -21.47 -34.26 -6.46
CA ALA A 526 -20.33 -33.33 -6.33
C ALA A 526 -19.00 -33.93 -6.82
N LYS A 527 -18.87 -35.25 -6.90
CA LYS A 527 -17.66 -35.95 -7.37
C LYS A 527 -17.51 -35.96 -8.90
N ALA A 528 -18.59 -35.73 -9.65
CA ALA A 528 -18.59 -35.76 -11.11
C ALA A 528 -18.20 -34.42 -11.77
N GLY A 529 -18.07 -33.34 -11.02
CA GLY A 529 -17.79 -31.97 -11.49
C GLY A 529 -16.38 -31.44 -11.25
N ARG A 530 -15.41 -32.29 -10.85
CA ARG A 530 -13.99 -31.90 -10.65
C ARG A 530 -13.07 -32.41 -11.73
#